data_41af0498d7771a81f7224ebae4fafb8c
#
_entry.id   41af0498d7771a81f7224ebae4fafb8c
#
_cell.length_a   1.000
_cell.length_b   1.000
_cell.length_c   1.000
_cell.angle_alpha   90.00
_cell.angle_beta   90.00
_cell.angle_gamma   90.00
#
_symmetry.space_group_name_H-M   'P 1'
#
loop_
_entity.id
_entity.type
_entity.pdbx_description
1 polymer ?
#
loop_
_entity_poly.entity_id
_entity_poly.type
_entity_poly.pdbx_seq_one_letter_code
_entity_poly.pdbx_strand_id
1 'polypeptide(L)'
;GADMVKLDYVTPGSPDNGVNLLKDNSGIVVCFHNAIAQQKRQIRFDISWKLSRDEPYYTIWRTNADTIRTDQDLNGGPDVQTQWSTVQRAIEQYREYILQVSDGHSTILTIYPDMDNLFVGNNASFSGLTDNQRQMVMSHWIGAGANLIIGSNMTDLDNYGLALLTNKRAQEIASNFTTKYPMLPTQGNNNPSHGRQGQVWIAGPSDDSNAAVILVANYGNSGNNNLFDPIPTQSWWSYNFTFSDIGLDAHATYIVENVWDSSADFTVQGNEVVSGTLQDAEVKFWKVTKKN
;
A
#
# COMPACT_ATOMS: atom_id res chain seq x y z
N GLY A 1 -0.55 -12.00 -25.59
CA GLY A 1 -0.63 -12.90 -24.46
C GLY A 1 -0.70 -12.12 -23.15
N ALA A 2 -1.11 -12.78 -22.07
CA ALA A 2 -1.18 -12.15 -20.76
C ALA A 2 0.21 -12.03 -20.15
N ASP A 3 0.55 -10.90 -19.54
CA ASP A 3 1.85 -10.66 -18.89
C ASP A 3 1.81 -10.99 -17.38
N MET A 4 0.62 -11.23 -16.86
CA MET A 4 0.35 -11.64 -15.49
C MET A 4 -0.80 -12.66 -15.46
N VAL A 5 -0.72 -13.62 -14.55
CA VAL A 5 -1.76 -14.59 -14.25
C VAL A 5 -2.08 -14.48 -12.77
N LYS A 6 -3.36 -14.36 -12.41
CA LYS A 6 -3.85 -14.42 -11.04
C LYS A 6 -4.54 -15.75 -10.81
N LEU A 7 -4.09 -16.50 -9.82
CA LEU A 7 -4.70 -17.75 -9.37
C LEU A 7 -5.50 -17.47 -8.12
N ASP A 8 -6.80 -17.65 -8.22
CA ASP A 8 -7.72 -17.42 -7.12
C ASP A 8 -8.06 -18.71 -6.35
N TYR A 9 -8.70 -18.57 -5.18
CA TYR A 9 -9.13 -19.67 -4.31
C TYR A 9 -7.98 -20.58 -3.82
N VAL A 10 -6.80 -20.03 -3.60
CA VAL A 10 -5.67 -20.76 -3.04
C VAL A 10 -5.85 -20.97 -1.53
N THR A 11 -5.58 -22.16 -1.03
CA THR A 11 -5.67 -22.51 0.39
C THR A 11 -4.38 -23.13 0.91
N PRO A 12 -4.07 -22.94 2.21
CA PRO A 12 -4.88 -22.29 3.23
C PRO A 12 -4.89 -20.78 3.13
N GLY A 13 -6.03 -20.20 3.43
CA GLY A 13 -6.27 -18.77 3.39
C GLY A 13 -7.39 -18.37 4.34
N SER A 14 -8.24 -17.41 3.93
CA SER A 14 -9.38 -17.00 4.74
C SER A 14 -10.30 -18.19 5.06
N PRO A 15 -10.69 -18.38 6.32
CA PRO A 15 -11.57 -19.47 6.70
C PRO A 15 -12.99 -19.31 6.16
N ASP A 16 -13.39 -18.08 5.84
CA ASP A 16 -14.78 -17.73 5.46
C ASP A 16 -14.98 -17.71 3.94
N ASN A 17 -14.35 -18.62 3.24
CA ASN A 17 -14.40 -18.63 1.78
C ASN A 17 -15.77 -19.03 1.18
N GLY A 18 -16.72 -19.52 1.97
CA GLY A 18 -18.08 -19.86 1.53
C GLY A 18 -18.17 -20.90 0.43
N VAL A 19 -17.07 -21.44 -0.03
CA VAL A 19 -16.94 -22.41 -1.13
C VAL A 19 -16.33 -23.69 -0.60
N ASN A 20 -16.75 -24.83 -1.13
CA ASN A 20 -16.22 -26.15 -0.77
C ASN A 20 -14.80 -26.34 -1.34
N LEU A 21 -13.85 -25.57 -0.84
CA LEU A 21 -12.45 -25.71 -1.19
C LEU A 21 -11.77 -26.80 -0.35
N LEU A 22 -10.74 -27.41 -0.91
CA LEU A 22 -9.84 -28.24 -0.12
C LEU A 22 -9.21 -27.37 0.99
N LYS A 23 -8.97 -27.98 2.16
CA LYS A 23 -8.29 -27.26 3.25
C LYS A 23 -6.87 -26.81 2.87
N ASP A 24 -6.26 -27.54 1.97
CA ASP A 24 -4.93 -27.28 1.43
C ASP A 24 -4.93 -27.67 -0.06
N ASN A 25 -4.73 -26.67 -0.91
CA ASN A 25 -4.48 -26.86 -2.35
C ASN A 25 -3.18 -26.19 -2.78
N SER A 26 -2.24 -25.94 -1.85
CA SER A 26 -0.98 -25.23 -2.08
C SER A 26 -0.14 -25.83 -3.21
N GLY A 27 -0.28 -27.13 -3.46
CA GLY A 27 0.37 -27.81 -4.58
C GLY A 27 0.01 -27.24 -5.95
N ILE A 28 -1.16 -26.58 -6.10
CA ILE A 28 -1.55 -25.95 -7.38
C ILE A 28 -0.64 -24.76 -7.70
N VAL A 29 -0.17 -24.03 -6.69
CA VAL A 29 0.76 -22.90 -6.86
C VAL A 29 2.06 -23.38 -7.46
N VAL A 30 2.60 -24.50 -6.96
CA VAL A 30 3.82 -25.13 -7.49
C VAL A 30 3.61 -25.58 -8.94
N CYS A 31 2.43 -26.15 -9.25
CA CYS A 31 2.11 -26.57 -10.61
C CYS A 31 2.08 -25.38 -11.59
N PHE A 32 1.44 -24.26 -11.20
CA PHE A 32 1.39 -23.05 -12.02
C PHE A 32 2.78 -22.43 -12.19
N HIS A 33 3.56 -22.33 -11.12
CA HIS A 33 4.96 -21.89 -11.18
C HIS A 33 5.76 -22.67 -12.22
N ASN A 34 5.72 -24.00 -12.15
CA ASN A 34 6.44 -24.87 -13.07
C ASN A 34 5.97 -24.71 -14.52
N ALA A 35 4.68 -24.52 -14.75
CA ALA A 35 4.13 -24.28 -16.08
C ALA A 35 4.55 -22.90 -16.64
N ILE A 36 4.58 -21.86 -15.79
CA ILE A 36 5.04 -20.51 -16.16
C ILE A 36 6.55 -20.54 -16.48
N ALA A 37 7.35 -21.24 -15.68
CA ALA A 37 8.80 -21.37 -15.89
C ALA A 37 9.18 -22.01 -17.23
N GLN A 38 8.28 -22.81 -17.83
CA GLN A 38 8.47 -23.39 -19.14
C GLN A 38 8.16 -22.44 -20.32
N GLN A 39 7.63 -21.26 -20.03
CA GLN A 39 7.29 -20.29 -21.09
C GLN A 39 8.54 -19.57 -21.58
N LYS A 40 8.54 -19.18 -22.87
CA LYS A 40 9.64 -18.43 -23.50
C LYS A 40 9.69 -16.93 -23.11
N ARG A 41 8.71 -16.45 -22.35
CA ARG A 41 8.58 -15.09 -21.90
C ARG A 41 8.28 -15.02 -20.41
N GLN A 42 8.62 -13.93 -19.80
CA GLN A 42 8.29 -13.69 -18.41
C GLN A 42 6.76 -13.47 -18.26
N ILE A 43 6.18 -14.14 -17.28
CA ILE A 43 4.79 -13.99 -16.86
C ILE A 43 4.82 -13.82 -15.35
N ARG A 44 4.24 -12.75 -14.83
CA ARG A 44 4.07 -12.57 -13.40
C ARG A 44 2.97 -13.48 -12.86
N PHE A 45 3.18 -13.99 -11.66
CA PHE A 45 2.25 -14.90 -11.02
C PHE A 45 1.77 -14.34 -9.68
N ASP A 46 0.48 -14.04 -9.61
CA ASP A 46 -0.22 -13.59 -8.43
C ASP A 46 -1.06 -14.71 -7.85
N ILE A 47 -1.08 -14.83 -6.51
CA ILE A 47 -1.91 -15.81 -5.81
C ILE A 47 -2.87 -15.10 -4.87
N SER A 48 -4.13 -15.53 -4.89
CA SER A 48 -5.23 -14.84 -4.26
C SER A 48 -5.97 -15.71 -3.26
N TRP A 49 -6.60 -15.06 -2.31
CA TRP A 49 -7.46 -15.51 -1.24
C TRP A 49 -6.91 -15.27 0.17
N LYS A 50 -6.67 -14.06 0.64
CA LYS A 50 -6.10 -13.76 1.98
C LYS A 50 -5.32 -14.94 2.56
N LEU A 51 -4.16 -15.20 1.98
CA LEU A 51 -3.40 -16.43 2.19
C LEU A 51 -2.79 -16.50 3.59
N SER A 52 -2.72 -17.69 4.16
CA SER A 52 -1.97 -17.94 5.39
C SER A 52 -0.49 -17.60 5.21
N ARG A 53 0.07 -16.90 6.18
CA ARG A 53 1.49 -16.56 6.24
C ARG A 53 2.26 -17.46 7.23
N ASP A 54 1.61 -18.52 7.72
CA ASP A 54 2.26 -19.50 8.58
C ASP A 54 3.15 -20.44 7.77
N GLU A 55 4.21 -20.94 8.38
CA GLU A 55 5.01 -22.00 7.77
C GLU A 55 4.29 -23.36 7.81
N PRO A 56 4.44 -24.21 6.79
CA PRO A 56 5.35 -24.08 5.65
C PRO A 56 4.78 -23.28 4.46
N TYR A 57 3.57 -22.78 4.55
CA TYR A 57 2.85 -22.19 3.43
C TYR A 57 3.50 -20.89 2.94
N TYR A 58 3.94 -20.01 3.85
CA TYR A 58 4.60 -18.77 3.43
C TYR A 58 5.87 -19.07 2.61
N THR A 59 6.61 -20.13 2.96
CA THR A 59 7.75 -20.57 2.14
C THR A 59 7.31 -21.07 0.77
N ILE A 60 6.18 -21.76 0.66
CA ILE A 60 5.64 -22.20 -0.64
C ILE A 60 5.28 -20.97 -1.49
N TRP A 61 4.59 -19.99 -0.91
CA TRP A 61 4.17 -18.78 -1.62
C TRP A 61 5.36 -18.00 -2.17
N ARG A 62 6.28 -17.59 -1.30
CA ARG A 62 7.45 -16.77 -1.67
C ARG A 62 8.43 -17.42 -2.62
N THR A 63 8.38 -18.76 -2.71
CA THR A 63 9.25 -19.53 -3.64
C THR A 63 8.61 -19.70 -5.01
N ASN A 64 7.30 -19.67 -5.10
CA ASN A 64 6.58 -20.07 -6.31
C ASN A 64 5.68 -18.97 -6.90
N ALA A 65 5.52 -17.82 -6.26
CA ALA A 65 4.72 -16.72 -6.76
C ALA A 65 5.47 -15.38 -6.64
N ASP A 66 5.11 -14.41 -7.45
CA ASP A 66 5.67 -13.05 -7.42
C ASP A 66 4.90 -12.15 -6.45
N THR A 67 3.60 -12.37 -6.32
CA THR A 67 2.73 -11.56 -5.48
C THR A 67 1.70 -12.39 -4.72
N ILE A 68 1.31 -11.90 -3.56
CA ILE A 68 0.39 -12.56 -2.63
C ILE A 68 -0.71 -11.60 -2.18
N ARG A 69 -1.96 -12.04 -2.27
CA ARG A 69 -3.08 -11.31 -1.70
C ARG A 69 -2.98 -11.21 -0.18
N THR A 70 -3.01 -9.99 0.34
CA THR A 70 -2.79 -9.74 1.78
C THR A 70 -4.09 -9.71 2.58
N ASP A 71 -5.23 -9.48 1.93
CA ASP A 71 -6.55 -9.36 2.57
C ASP A 71 -7.67 -9.96 1.71
N GLN A 72 -8.89 -9.90 2.21
CA GLN A 72 -10.12 -10.19 1.48
C GLN A 72 -10.44 -9.11 0.45
N ASP A 73 -11.43 -9.37 -0.41
CA ASP A 73 -11.84 -8.46 -1.47
C ASP A 73 -12.22 -7.06 -0.98
N LEU A 74 -11.85 -6.06 -1.77
CA LEU A 74 -12.25 -4.68 -1.58
C LEU A 74 -13.62 -4.35 -2.15
N ASN A 75 -14.22 -5.25 -2.89
CA ASN A 75 -15.52 -5.04 -3.50
C ASN A 75 -16.54 -4.58 -2.45
N GLY A 76 -17.24 -3.49 -2.76
CA GLY A 76 -18.21 -2.85 -1.88
C GLY A 76 -19.52 -3.61 -1.83
N GLY A 77 -20.47 -3.16 -2.52
CA GLY A 77 -21.80 -3.74 -2.60
C GLY A 77 -22.35 -3.55 -4.01
N PRO A 78 -23.65 -3.75 -4.19
CA PRO A 78 -24.26 -3.60 -5.50
C PRO A 78 -24.24 -2.16 -6.05
N ASP A 79 -24.13 -1.18 -5.18
CA ASP A 79 -24.29 0.24 -5.54
C ASP A 79 -22.97 0.97 -5.80
N VAL A 80 -21.86 0.50 -5.21
CA VAL A 80 -20.53 1.14 -5.32
C VAL A 80 -19.44 0.07 -5.45
N GLN A 81 -18.29 0.46 -6.06
CA GLN A 81 -17.17 -0.46 -6.28
C GLN A 81 -16.51 -0.92 -4.98
N THR A 82 -16.37 0.00 -4.01
CA THR A 82 -15.76 -0.32 -2.71
C THR A 82 -16.32 0.58 -1.61
N GLN A 83 -15.92 0.32 -0.36
CA GLN A 83 -16.25 1.11 0.82
C GLN A 83 -14.98 1.48 1.56
N TRP A 84 -14.97 2.67 2.17
CA TRP A 84 -13.77 3.15 2.87
C TRP A 84 -13.32 2.22 4.01
N SER A 85 -14.25 1.68 4.78
CA SER A 85 -13.95 0.70 5.82
C SER A 85 -13.24 -0.55 5.31
N THR A 86 -13.57 -0.99 4.11
CA THR A 86 -12.91 -2.14 3.46
C THR A 86 -11.49 -1.80 3.06
N VAL A 87 -11.27 -0.59 2.53
CA VAL A 87 -9.93 -0.06 2.23
C VAL A 87 -9.07 0.05 3.49
N GLN A 88 -9.63 0.60 4.58
CA GLN A 88 -8.93 0.69 5.86
C GLN A 88 -8.51 -0.69 6.38
N ARG A 89 -9.36 -1.71 6.25
CA ARG A 89 -9.04 -3.09 6.57
C ARG A 89 -7.84 -3.59 5.74
N ALA A 90 -7.83 -3.35 4.45
CA ALA A 90 -6.71 -3.76 3.59
C ALA A 90 -5.39 -3.08 3.97
N ILE A 91 -5.44 -1.79 4.34
CA ILE A 91 -4.29 -1.04 4.85
C ILE A 91 -3.74 -1.68 6.15
N GLU A 92 -4.61 -2.06 7.08
CA GLU A 92 -4.21 -2.74 8.32
C GLU A 92 -3.64 -4.14 8.04
N GLN A 93 -4.22 -4.88 7.12
CA GLN A 93 -3.69 -6.19 6.71
C GLN A 93 -2.32 -6.05 5.99
N TYR A 94 -2.09 -4.97 5.26
CA TYR A 94 -0.76 -4.66 4.76
C TYR A 94 0.23 -4.38 5.90
N ARG A 95 -0.18 -3.64 6.93
CA ARG A 95 0.64 -3.42 8.13
C ARG A 95 1.08 -4.74 8.77
N GLU A 96 0.12 -5.62 9.02
CA GLU A 96 0.40 -6.94 9.58
C GLU A 96 1.35 -7.75 8.67
N TYR A 97 1.10 -7.71 7.35
CA TYR A 97 1.94 -8.38 6.37
C TYR A 97 3.37 -7.87 6.40
N ILE A 98 3.57 -6.57 6.25
CA ILE A 98 4.92 -6.00 6.13
C ILE A 98 5.72 -6.13 7.44
N LEU A 99 5.09 -6.04 8.59
CA LEU A 99 5.74 -6.27 9.88
C LEU A 99 6.13 -7.73 10.12
N GLN A 100 5.40 -8.66 9.54
CA GLN A 100 5.72 -10.10 9.64
C GLN A 100 6.84 -10.51 8.68
N VAL A 101 6.87 -9.95 7.46
CA VAL A 101 7.78 -10.41 6.41
C VAL A 101 9.07 -9.59 6.32
N SER A 102 9.11 -8.41 6.91
CA SER A 102 10.30 -7.59 7.08
C SER A 102 10.92 -7.85 8.46
N ASP A 103 12.22 -7.62 8.57
CA ASP A 103 12.95 -7.65 9.84
C ASP A 103 12.93 -6.28 10.55
N GLY A 104 11.98 -5.41 10.24
CA GLY A 104 11.89 -4.04 10.72
C GLY A 104 12.67 -3.03 9.89
N HIS A 105 13.30 -3.48 8.81
CA HIS A 105 13.99 -2.63 7.84
C HIS A 105 13.28 -2.69 6.49
N SER A 106 13.35 -1.59 5.74
CA SER A 106 12.87 -1.56 4.36
C SER A 106 13.80 -2.41 3.49
N THR A 107 13.38 -3.62 3.16
CA THR A 107 14.16 -4.59 2.38
C THR A 107 13.42 -5.00 1.12
N ILE A 108 14.15 -5.56 0.17
CA ILE A 108 13.54 -6.17 -1.02
C ILE A 108 12.71 -7.36 -0.57
N LEU A 109 11.43 -7.33 -0.86
CA LEU A 109 10.55 -8.46 -0.59
C LEU A 109 10.82 -9.61 -1.57
N THR A 110 10.71 -10.83 -1.07
CA THR A 110 10.76 -12.04 -1.93
C THR A 110 9.44 -12.32 -2.61
N ILE A 111 8.34 -11.80 -2.04
CA ILE A 111 7.00 -11.83 -2.60
C ILE A 111 6.31 -10.51 -2.28
N TYR A 112 5.64 -9.91 -3.25
CA TYR A 112 5.05 -8.58 -3.13
C TYR A 112 3.58 -8.63 -2.70
N PRO A 113 3.06 -7.60 -2.01
CA PRO A 113 1.65 -7.57 -1.64
C PRO A 113 0.75 -7.34 -2.86
N ASP A 114 -0.33 -8.09 -2.94
CA ASP A 114 -1.53 -7.71 -3.68
C ASP A 114 -2.56 -7.18 -2.67
N MET A 115 -2.79 -5.88 -2.69
CA MET A 115 -3.76 -5.20 -1.83
C MET A 115 -5.12 -5.04 -2.50
N ASP A 116 -5.37 -5.80 -3.59
CA ASP A 116 -6.55 -5.73 -4.44
C ASP A 116 -6.64 -4.49 -5.34
N ASN A 117 -7.76 -4.34 -5.96
CA ASN A 117 -8.04 -3.40 -7.04
C ASN A 117 -7.94 -1.93 -6.61
N LEU A 118 -7.45 -1.09 -7.52
CA LEU A 118 -7.49 0.37 -7.42
C LEU A 118 -8.82 0.90 -7.97
N PHE A 119 -9.73 1.27 -7.07
CA PHE A 119 -11.00 1.93 -7.42
C PHE A 119 -10.89 3.45 -7.36
N VAL A 120 -9.86 4.02 -7.99
CA VAL A 120 -9.51 5.43 -7.88
C VAL A 120 -9.85 6.28 -9.11
N GLY A 121 -10.28 5.64 -10.20
CA GLY A 121 -10.49 6.31 -11.48
C GLY A 121 -11.86 6.97 -11.65
N ASN A 122 -12.84 6.62 -10.82
CA ASN A 122 -14.21 7.10 -10.96
C ASN A 122 -14.65 7.91 -9.73
N ASN A 123 -15.62 8.78 -9.92
CA ASN A 123 -16.16 9.65 -8.86
C ASN A 123 -16.77 8.88 -7.68
N ALA A 124 -17.06 9.59 -6.60
CA ALA A 124 -17.53 8.99 -5.35
C ALA A 124 -18.85 8.24 -5.47
N SER A 125 -19.76 8.65 -6.36
CA SER A 125 -21.05 7.97 -6.55
C SER A 125 -20.91 6.60 -7.21
N PHE A 126 -19.80 6.34 -7.91
CA PHE A 126 -19.51 5.07 -8.56
C PHE A 126 -18.46 4.27 -7.77
N SER A 127 -17.36 4.89 -7.40
CA SER A 127 -16.28 4.22 -6.66
C SER A 127 -16.64 3.91 -5.19
N GLY A 128 -17.45 4.76 -4.55
CA GLY A 128 -17.70 4.75 -3.10
C GLY A 128 -16.66 5.52 -2.28
N LEU A 129 -15.71 6.18 -2.95
CA LEU A 129 -14.59 6.89 -2.32
C LEU A 129 -14.58 8.37 -2.67
N THR A 130 -14.40 9.23 -1.68
CA THR A 130 -14.13 10.67 -1.88
C THR A 130 -12.78 10.89 -2.56
N ASP A 131 -12.51 12.09 -3.05
CA ASP A 131 -11.23 12.42 -3.70
C ASP A 131 -10.03 12.20 -2.77
N ASN A 132 -10.14 12.61 -1.50
CA ASN A 132 -9.10 12.35 -0.50
C ASN A 132 -8.85 10.84 -0.31
N GLN A 133 -9.93 10.05 -0.22
CA GLN A 133 -9.82 8.59 -0.08
C GLN A 133 -9.20 7.95 -1.31
N ARG A 134 -9.54 8.39 -2.52
CA ARG A 134 -8.93 7.91 -3.78
C ARG A 134 -7.42 8.22 -3.82
N GLN A 135 -7.04 9.43 -3.42
CA GLN A 135 -5.62 9.82 -3.33
C GLN A 135 -4.88 9.02 -2.26
N MET A 136 -5.51 8.77 -1.12
CA MET A 136 -4.97 7.91 -0.06
C MET A 136 -4.72 6.49 -0.55
N VAL A 137 -5.70 5.87 -1.22
CA VAL A 137 -5.57 4.53 -1.82
C VAL A 137 -4.37 4.49 -2.77
N MET A 138 -4.31 5.43 -3.72
CA MET A 138 -3.22 5.47 -4.69
C MET A 138 -1.85 5.62 -4.01
N SER A 139 -1.75 6.53 -3.03
CA SER A 139 -0.51 6.75 -2.28
C SER A 139 -0.08 5.52 -1.49
N HIS A 140 -1.02 4.87 -0.83
CA HIS A 140 -0.74 3.71 0.02
C HIS A 140 -0.31 2.49 -0.80
N TRP A 141 -1.04 2.16 -1.89
CA TRP A 141 -0.67 1.05 -2.79
C TRP A 141 0.71 1.26 -3.42
N ILE A 142 1.00 2.47 -3.86
CA ILE A 142 2.35 2.81 -4.38
C ILE A 142 3.39 2.66 -3.28
N GLY A 143 3.17 3.24 -2.10
CA GLY A 143 4.10 3.14 -0.97
C GLY A 143 4.34 1.69 -0.52
N ALA A 144 3.33 0.86 -0.55
CA ALA A 144 3.41 -0.57 -0.24
C ALA A 144 4.19 -1.39 -1.28
N GLY A 145 4.51 -0.84 -2.46
CA GLY A 145 5.03 -1.63 -3.58
C GLY A 145 4.03 -2.68 -4.07
N ALA A 146 2.74 -2.43 -3.87
CA ALA A 146 1.68 -3.37 -4.20
C ALA A 146 1.43 -3.45 -5.71
N ASN A 147 0.76 -4.51 -6.14
CA ASN A 147 0.21 -4.59 -7.49
C ASN A 147 -0.75 -3.42 -7.73
N LEU A 148 -0.54 -2.69 -8.83
CA LEU A 148 -1.43 -1.59 -9.23
C LEU A 148 -2.44 -2.11 -10.27
N ILE A 149 -3.40 -2.89 -9.82
CA ILE A 149 -4.46 -3.47 -10.66
C ILE A 149 -5.64 -2.51 -10.71
N ILE A 150 -5.93 -1.96 -11.87
CA ILE A 150 -7.01 -0.98 -12.03
C ILE A 150 -8.35 -1.71 -12.05
N GLY A 151 -9.17 -1.48 -11.01
CA GLY A 151 -10.55 -1.97 -10.91
C GLY A 151 -11.61 -0.95 -11.33
N SER A 152 -11.20 0.26 -11.68
CA SER A 152 -12.08 1.34 -12.11
C SER A 152 -12.71 1.08 -13.48
N ASN A 153 -13.88 1.67 -13.73
CA ASN A 153 -14.46 1.69 -15.07
C ASN A 153 -13.62 2.59 -16.00
N MET A 154 -12.79 1.96 -16.83
CA MET A 154 -11.86 2.65 -17.72
C MET A 154 -12.52 3.42 -18.86
N THR A 155 -13.80 3.17 -19.13
CA THR A 155 -14.56 3.88 -20.16
C THR A 155 -15.23 5.16 -19.66
N ASP A 156 -15.18 5.40 -18.34
CA ASP A 156 -15.83 6.54 -17.68
C ASP A 156 -14.96 7.10 -16.53
N LEU A 157 -13.68 7.30 -16.82
CA LEU A 157 -12.76 7.93 -15.87
C LEU A 157 -13.12 9.41 -15.68
N ASP A 158 -13.16 9.88 -14.44
CA ASP A 158 -13.25 11.32 -14.19
C ASP A 158 -11.86 12.00 -14.30
N ASN A 159 -11.87 13.34 -14.38
CA ASN A 159 -10.64 14.11 -14.52
C ASN A 159 -9.67 13.91 -13.34
N TYR A 160 -10.20 13.78 -12.13
CA TYR A 160 -9.38 13.59 -10.94
C TYR A 160 -8.75 12.19 -10.92
N GLY A 161 -9.54 11.15 -11.20
CA GLY A 161 -9.05 9.78 -11.29
C GLY A 161 -8.01 9.61 -12.39
N LEU A 162 -8.24 10.23 -13.55
CA LEU A 162 -7.26 10.26 -14.63
C LEU A 162 -5.96 10.94 -14.19
N ALA A 163 -6.05 12.08 -13.47
CA ALA A 163 -4.88 12.77 -12.94
C ALA A 163 -4.10 11.92 -11.93
N LEU A 164 -4.78 11.18 -11.05
CA LEU A 164 -4.14 10.23 -10.13
C LEU A 164 -3.39 9.13 -10.89
N LEU A 165 -4.07 8.48 -11.84
CA LEU A 165 -3.54 7.33 -12.58
C LEU A 165 -2.39 7.72 -13.53
N THR A 166 -2.33 8.97 -13.99
CA THR A 166 -1.30 9.45 -14.94
C THR A 166 -0.24 10.36 -14.32
N ASN A 167 -0.24 10.53 -12.99
CA ASN A 167 0.75 11.34 -12.29
C ASN A 167 2.16 10.76 -12.46
N LYS A 168 3.06 11.51 -13.08
CA LYS A 168 4.41 11.03 -13.41
C LYS A 168 5.28 10.78 -12.19
N ARG A 169 5.19 11.64 -11.14
CA ARG A 169 5.95 11.44 -9.89
C ARG A 169 5.51 10.15 -9.18
N ALA A 170 4.20 9.91 -9.14
CA ALA A 170 3.63 8.69 -8.57
C ALA A 170 4.07 7.43 -9.33
N GLN A 171 4.01 7.46 -10.66
CA GLN A 171 4.46 6.35 -11.51
C GLN A 171 5.96 6.08 -11.38
N GLU A 172 6.80 7.13 -11.27
CA GLU A 172 8.24 7.00 -11.06
C GLU A 172 8.54 6.30 -9.72
N ILE A 173 7.86 6.71 -8.64
CA ILE A 173 8.01 6.07 -7.32
C ILE A 173 7.59 4.61 -7.40
N ALA A 174 6.43 4.31 -7.98
CA ALA A 174 5.92 2.95 -8.13
C ALA A 174 6.87 2.04 -8.92
N SER A 175 7.45 2.56 -10.02
CA SER A 175 8.28 1.75 -10.91
C SER A 175 9.72 1.57 -10.43
N ASN A 176 10.29 2.59 -9.76
CA ASN A 176 11.72 2.66 -9.54
C ASN A 176 12.12 2.67 -8.05
N PHE A 177 11.19 2.86 -7.13
CA PHE A 177 11.53 2.98 -5.72
C PHE A 177 10.83 1.96 -4.83
N THR A 178 9.51 1.99 -4.73
CA THR A 178 8.77 1.19 -3.75
C THR A 178 8.68 -0.30 -4.11
N THR A 179 8.94 -0.67 -5.35
CA THR A 179 9.19 -2.08 -5.73
C THR A 179 10.48 -2.62 -5.11
N LYS A 180 11.42 -1.76 -4.75
CA LYS A 180 12.66 -2.14 -4.07
C LYS A 180 12.58 -1.89 -2.56
N TYR A 181 11.95 -0.81 -2.16
CA TYR A 181 11.81 -0.38 -0.78
C TYR A 181 10.35 -0.17 -0.42
N PRO A 182 9.56 -1.23 -0.16
CA PRO A 182 8.18 -1.07 0.30
C PRO A 182 8.15 -0.36 1.65
N MET A 183 7.14 0.47 1.87
CA MET A 183 7.05 1.28 3.07
C MET A 183 6.76 0.46 4.32
N LEU A 184 7.36 0.86 5.42
CA LEU A 184 7.14 0.37 6.77
C LEU A 184 6.48 1.46 7.62
N PRO A 185 5.64 1.08 8.60
CA PRO A 185 5.18 2.03 9.60
C PRO A 185 6.38 2.49 10.45
N THR A 186 6.49 3.79 10.67
CA THR A 186 7.55 4.34 11.51
C THR A 186 7.30 3.99 12.98
N GLN A 187 8.35 4.00 13.81
CA GLN A 187 8.25 3.76 15.24
C GLN A 187 7.95 5.06 16.01
N GLY A 188 7.45 4.94 17.24
CA GLY A 188 7.27 6.07 18.15
C GLY A 188 5.86 6.70 18.14
N ASN A 189 5.77 7.93 18.62
CA ASN A 189 4.51 8.63 18.88
C ASN A 189 3.66 8.91 17.62
N ASN A 190 4.28 8.92 16.45
CA ASN A 190 3.62 9.19 15.18
C ASN A 190 3.09 7.91 14.51
N ASN A 191 3.33 6.76 15.11
CA ASN A 191 2.82 5.50 14.59
C ASN A 191 2.63 4.48 15.70
N PRO A 192 1.50 4.52 16.34
CA PRO A 192 1.16 3.54 17.35
C PRO A 192 1.01 2.14 16.73
N SER A 193 1.15 1.14 17.57
CA SER A 193 1.16 -0.29 17.24
C SER A 193 -0.12 -0.84 16.59
N HIS A 194 -1.17 -0.04 16.49
CA HIS A 194 -2.43 -0.39 15.85
C HIS A 194 -2.91 0.77 15.00
N GLY A 195 -3.76 0.48 14.02
CA GLY A 195 -4.28 1.42 13.05
C GLY A 195 -4.95 2.65 13.63
N ARG A 196 -4.20 3.51 14.30
CA ARG A 196 -4.69 4.83 14.68
C ARG A 196 -4.95 5.66 13.43
N GLN A 197 -5.80 6.62 13.60
CA GLN A 197 -6.29 7.51 12.59
C GLN A 197 -5.16 8.23 11.82
N GLY A 198 -4.13 8.70 12.51
CA GLY A 198 -2.97 9.35 11.91
C GLY A 198 -1.71 8.46 11.95
N GLN A 199 -0.99 8.36 10.83
CA GLN A 199 0.20 7.52 10.72
C GLN A 199 1.25 8.12 9.80
N VAL A 200 2.52 7.85 10.10
CA VAL A 200 3.67 8.13 9.24
C VAL A 200 4.31 6.81 8.81
N TRP A 201 4.57 6.67 7.52
CA TRP A 201 5.22 5.51 6.92
C TRP A 201 6.44 5.96 6.14
N ILE A 202 7.46 5.09 6.06
CA ILE A 202 8.67 5.35 5.28
C ILE A 202 9.02 4.15 4.39
N ALA A 203 9.29 4.42 3.13
CA ALA A 203 9.94 3.52 2.19
C ALA A 203 11.40 3.95 2.04
N GLY A 204 12.32 3.05 2.22
CA GLY A 204 13.75 3.37 2.28
C GLY A 204 14.25 3.58 3.72
N PRO A 205 15.40 4.29 3.93
CA PRO A 205 16.17 4.95 2.87
C PRO A 205 16.75 3.99 1.82
N SER A 206 17.10 4.54 0.64
CA SER A 206 17.83 3.80 -0.39
C SER A 206 19.19 3.30 0.14
N ASP A 207 19.78 2.29 -0.51
CA ASP A 207 21.04 1.67 -0.07
C ASP A 207 22.20 2.68 0.09
N ASP A 208 22.18 3.74 -0.71
CA ASP A 208 23.12 4.86 -0.64
C ASP A 208 22.68 5.97 0.35
N SER A 209 21.57 5.76 1.05
CA SER A 209 20.96 6.71 2.01
C SER A 209 20.59 8.08 1.43
N ASN A 210 20.44 8.17 0.10
CA ASN A 210 20.19 9.44 -0.60
C ASN A 210 18.70 9.73 -0.85
N ALA A 211 17.86 8.71 -0.81
CA ALA A 211 16.43 8.87 -1.13
C ALA A 211 15.52 8.09 -0.19
N ALA A 212 14.33 8.60 0.03
CA ALA A 212 13.24 7.92 0.72
C ALA A 212 11.88 8.37 0.15
N VAL A 213 10.83 7.62 0.45
CA VAL A 213 9.45 8.04 0.21
C VAL A 213 8.71 8.03 1.55
N ILE A 214 8.02 9.10 1.87
CA ILE A 214 7.30 9.27 3.12
C ILE A 214 5.81 9.44 2.83
N LEU A 215 5.00 8.67 3.54
CA LEU A 215 3.56 8.82 3.56
C LEU A 215 3.13 9.31 4.94
N VAL A 216 2.50 10.49 5.00
CA VAL A 216 1.85 11.02 6.21
C VAL A 216 0.36 10.97 5.96
N ALA A 217 -0.36 10.17 6.71
CA ALA A 217 -1.73 9.80 6.41
C ALA A 217 -2.66 9.97 7.61
N ASN A 218 -3.81 10.62 7.40
CA ASN A 218 -4.93 10.54 8.32
C ASN A 218 -6.00 9.65 7.69
N TYR A 219 -6.09 8.40 8.12
CA TYR A 219 -7.05 7.45 7.54
C TYR A 219 -8.51 7.76 7.87
N GLY A 220 -8.75 8.75 8.70
CA GLY A 220 -10.08 9.20 9.00
C GLY A 220 -10.90 8.21 9.83
N ASN A 221 -12.21 8.43 9.84
CA ASN A 221 -13.14 7.64 10.61
C ASN A 221 -13.35 6.24 9.98
N SER A 222 -13.18 5.17 10.76
CA SER A 222 -13.41 3.79 10.32
C SER A 222 -14.91 3.42 10.21
N GLY A 223 -15.82 4.34 10.50
CA GLY A 223 -17.23 4.00 10.56
C GLY A 223 -17.52 2.92 11.61
N ASN A 224 -18.29 1.90 11.24
CA ASN A 224 -18.77 0.87 12.17
C ASN A 224 -17.80 -0.31 12.39
N ASN A 225 -16.64 -0.33 11.80
CA ASN A 225 -15.80 -1.54 11.77
C ASN A 225 -14.75 -1.63 12.88
N ASN A 226 -14.58 -0.62 13.73
CA ASN A 226 -13.61 -0.57 14.85
C ASN A 226 -12.18 -1.04 14.49
N LEU A 227 -11.80 -0.96 13.23
CA LEU A 227 -10.48 -1.41 12.75
C LEU A 227 -9.36 -0.44 13.16
N PHE A 228 -9.72 0.79 13.39
CA PHE A 228 -8.87 1.82 13.97
C PHE A 228 -9.40 2.17 15.36
N ASP A 229 -8.51 2.55 16.27
CA ASP A 229 -8.86 2.92 17.65
C ASP A 229 -10.08 3.87 17.69
N PRO A 230 -10.92 3.80 18.75
CA PRO A 230 -12.11 4.60 18.86
C PRO A 230 -11.78 6.07 18.67
N ILE A 231 -12.54 6.67 17.80
CA ILE A 231 -12.31 7.94 17.18
C ILE A 231 -12.45 9.04 18.19
N PRO A 232 -11.46 9.92 18.31
CA PRO A 232 -11.71 11.23 18.87
C PRO A 232 -12.82 11.91 18.07
N THR A 233 -13.56 12.76 18.70
CA THR A 233 -14.67 13.52 18.13
C THR A 233 -14.27 14.44 16.95
N GLN A 234 -13.01 14.43 16.56
CA GLN A 234 -12.44 15.26 15.48
C GLN A 234 -11.98 14.42 14.30
N SER A 235 -12.30 14.88 13.11
CA SER A 235 -11.93 14.25 11.84
C SER A 235 -10.54 14.68 11.32
N TRP A 236 -9.81 15.45 12.08
CA TRP A 236 -8.47 15.94 11.72
C TRP A 236 -7.40 15.38 12.64
N TRP A 237 -6.17 15.29 12.12
CA TRP A 237 -4.99 14.86 12.87
C TRP A 237 -3.80 15.78 12.59
N SER A 238 -3.11 16.20 13.66
CA SER A 238 -1.89 17.00 13.55
C SER A 238 -0.68 16.10 13.72
N TYR A 239 0.27 16.20 12.79
CA TYR A 239 1.56 15.52 12.86
C TYR A 239 2.67 16.51 13.19
N ASN A 240 3.71 15.98 13.85
CA ASN A 240 4.88 16.72 14.27
C ASN A 240 6.02 15.72 14.43
N PHE A 241 7.02 15.75 13.55
CA PHE A 241 8.19 14.86 13.60
C PHE A 241 9.37 15.49 12.87
N THR A 242 10.59 15.00 13.14
CA THR A 242 11.77 15.28 12.34
C THR A 242 12.06 14.10 11.41
N PHE A 243 12.82 14.34 10.34
CA PHE A 243 13.22 13.23 9.48
C PHE A 243 14.15 12.25 10.20
N SER A 244 14.91 12.71 11.21
CA SER A 244 15.69 11.83 12.06
C SER A 244 14.83 10.91 12.95
N ASP A 245 13.64 11.32 13.35
CA ASP A 245 12.71 10.46 14.11
C ASP A 245 12.24 9.24 13.29
N ILE A 246 12.33 9.33 11.99
CA ILE A 246 11.90 8.26 11.07
C ILE A 246 13.07 7.57 10.35
N GLY A 247 14.29 7.74 10.86
CA GLY A 247 15.47 6.98 10.43
C GLY A 247 16.32 7.63 9.33
N LEU A 248 16.08 8.91 8.99
CA LEU A 248 16.92 9.66 8.05
C LEU A 248 18.04 10.42 8.80
N ASP A 249 19.06 10.87 8.06
CA ASP A 249 20.22 11.56 8.62
C ASP A 249 19.85 12.94 9.18
N ALA A 250 20.03 13.13 10.49
CA ALA A 250 19.73 14.39 11.19
C ALA A 250 20.52 15.60 10.66
N HIS A 251 21.71 15.37 10.09
CA HIS A 251 22.61 16.43 9.64
C HIS A 251 22.50 16.73 8.15
N ALA A 252 21.72 15.94 7.41
CA ALA A 252 21.51 16.15 5.99
C ALA A 252 20.41 17.18 5.73
N THR A 253 20.52 17.85 4.59
CA THR A 253 19.44 18.66 4.02
C THR A 253 18.70 17.81 2.97
N TYR A 254 17.40 17.88 2.98
CA TYR A 254 16.55 17.12 2.06
C TYR A 254 15.71 18.05 1.17
N ILE A 255 15.61 17.69 -0.11
CA ILE A 255 14.62 18.21 -1.03
C ILE A 255 13.42 17.30 -0.92
N VAL A 256 12.24 17.87 -0.65
CA VAL A 256 10.97 17.16 -0.49
C VAL A 256 10.04 17.56 -1.63
N GLU A 257 9.75 16.61 -2.49
CA GLU A 257 8.83 16.75 -3.61
C GLU A 257 7.47 16.18 -3.21
N ASN A 258 6.44 17.03 -3.14
CA ASN A 258 5.08 16.53 -2.96
C ASN A 258 4.59 15.89 -4.26
N VAL A 259 4.22 14.63 -4.18
CA VAL A 259 3.85 13.82 -5.35
C VAL A 259 2.61 14.37 -6.05
N TRP A 260 1.64 14.83 -5.27
CA TRP A 260 0.34 15.26 -5.78
C TRP A 260 0.25 16.76 -6.08
N ASP A 261 1.13 17.56 -5.48
CA ASP A 261 1.12 19.02 -5.63
C ASP A 261 2.55 19.58 -5.64
N SER A 262 3.08 19.83 -6.82
CA SER A 262 4.44 20.36 -6.98
C SER A 262 4.62 21.79 -6.45
N SER A 263 3.55 22.54 -6.22
CA SER A 263 3.63 23.87 -5.61
C SER A 263 3.96 23.81 -4.11
N ALA A 264 3.80 22.63 -3.50
CA ALA A 264 4.07 22.37 -2.10
C ALA A 264 5.44 21.66 -1.89
N ASP A 265 6.35 21.71 -2.84
CA ASP A 265 7.74 21.22 -2.69
C ASP A 265 8.50 22.14 -1.73
N PHE A 266 9.38 21.57 -0.89
CA PHE A 266 10.15 22.33 0.10
C PHE A 266 11.52 21.70 0.36
N THR A 267 12.34 22.40 1.16
CA THR A 267 13.63 21.89 1.65
C THR A 267 13.65 21.92 3.16
N VAL A 268 14.21 20.91 3.80
CA VAL A 268 14.24 20.76 5.26
C VAL A 268 15.53 20.10 5.72
N GLN A 269 16.02 20.45 6.91
CA GLN A 269 17.10 19.75 7.61
C GLN A 269 16.54 18.48 8.29
N GLY A 270 17.33 17.42 8.35
CA GLY A 270 16.88 16.16 8.95
C GLY A 270 16.48 16.24 10.43
N ASN A 271 17.03 17.19 11.19
CA ASN A 271 16.65 17.49 12.58
C ASN A 271 15.62 18.62 12.73
N GLU A 272 15.16 19.21 11.63
CA GLU A 272 14.13 20.24 11.66
C GLU A 272 12.75 19.60 11.73
N VAL A 273 11.86 20.24 12.52
CA VAL A 273 10.50 19.75 12.72
C VAL A 273 9.65 20.02 11.50
N VAL A 274 9.05 18.97 10.97
CA VAL A 274 7.99 19.04 9.96
C VAL A 274 6.66 18.82 10.66
N SER A 275 5.73 19.74 10.47
CA SER A 275 4.42 19.71 11.13
C SER A 275 3.31 20.14 10.19
N GLY A 276 2.11 19.71 10.51
CA GLY A 276 0.91 20.09 9.77
C GLY A 276 -0.34 19.42 10.31
N THR A 277 -1.47 19.73 9.70
CA THR A 277 -2.75 19.11 10.03
C THR A 277 -3.35 18.50 8.77
N LEU A 278 -3.81 17.27 8.87
CA LEU A 278 -4.53 16.54 7.84
C LEU A 278 -5.98 16.41 8.20
N GLN A 279 -6.86 16.70 7.26
CA GLN A 279 -8.29 16.46 7.36
C GLN A 279 -8.62 14.99 7.18
N ASP A 280 -9.90 14.64 7.26
CA ASP A 280 -10.39 13.27 7.08
C ASP A 280 -9.93 12.69 5.74
N ALA A 281 -9.31 11.52 5.79
CA ALA A 281 -8.70 10.81 4.66
C ALA A 281 -7.64 11.61 3.86
N GLU A 282 -7.13 12.71 4.39
CA GLU A 282 -6.07 13.48 3.72
C GLU A 282 -4.70 12.79 3.88
N VAL A 283 -3.87 12.95 2.87
CA VAL A 283 -2.54 12.36 2.78
C VAL A 283 -1.51 13.37 2.26
N LYS A 284 -0.28 13.28 2.79
CA LYS A 284 0.92 13.81 2.15
C LYS A 284 1.76 12.64 1.68
N PHE A 285 2.17 12.68 0.43
CA PHE A 285 3.01 11.66 -0.17
C PHE A 285 4.24 12.34 -0.76
N TRP A 286 5.39 12.10 -0.17
CA TRP A 286 6.62 12.84 -0.44
C TRP A 286 7.71 11.94 -0.98
N LYS A 287 8.33 12.34 -2.09
CA LYS A 287 9.62 11.84 -2.51
C LYS A 287 10.68 12.73 -1.86
N VAL A 288 11.61 12.11 -1.15
CA VAL A 288 12.64 12.80 -0.38
C VAL A 288 14.01 12.46 -0.95
N THR A 289 14.83 13.47 -1.26
CA THR A 289 16.17 13.27 -1.80
C THR A 289 17.16 14.12 -1.02
N LYS A 290 18.27 13.52 -0.59
CA LYS A 290 19.37 14.22 0.07
C LYS A 290 19.97 15.25 -0.88
N LYS A 291 20.10 16.49 -0.42
CA LYS A 291 20.75 17.56 -1.17
C LYS A 291 22.28 17.39 -1.07
N ASN A 292 22.93 17.30 -2.21
CA ASN A 292 24.40 17.24 -2.30
C ASN A 292 25.04 18.57 -1.91
#